data_a2314f39a8d3c5f2ccbd1dc298c42c6e
#
_entry.id   a2314f39a8d3c5f2ccbd1dc298c42c6e
#
_cell.length_a   1.000
_cell.length_b   1.000
_cell.length_c   1.000
_cell.angle_alpha   90.00
_cell.angle_beta   90.00
_cell.angle_gamma   90.00
#
_symmetry.space_group_name_H-M   'P 1'
#
loop_
_entity.id
_entity.type
_entity.pdbx_description
1 polymer ?
#
loop_
_entity_poly.entity_id
_entity_poly.type
_entity_poly.pdbx_seq_one_letter_code
_entity_poly.pdbx_strand_id
1 'polypeptide(L)'
;NKFPAKIIFTVGAIVSASGIFMLSIAGKQIVLFYLGYGIAQVGAATMSSIGIPVIMMSWFDDSLRGKATGLAFAGSGLGNIFLQQFSVNWIAQYGYAAAYQRFALLSLVVGLAVSLLFIRTAKDNSEVAVGKNKEVNTNTEEKVESKEGYTLAEATKMKAYWIFAIAFAFIGIYVSALATQYSAFLGSEGFDKAVLGTVGSIFAACSLFGNLL
;
A
#
# COMPACT_ATOMS: atom_id res chain seq x y z
N ASN A 1 2.83 20.73 2.58
CA ASN A 1 2.72 19.98 1.31
C ASN A 1 2.12 20.87 0.24
N LYS A 2 2.82 21.03 -0.91
CA LYS A 2 2.36 21.89 -2.03
C LYS A 2 1.15 21.30 -2.78
N PHE A 3 0.88 20.00 -2.65
CA PHE A 3 -0.21 19.33 -3.36
C PHE A 3 -1.20 18.69 -2.37
N PRO A 4 -2.52 18.81 -2.60
CA PRO A 4 -3.52 18.13 -1.80
C PRO A 4 -3.42 16.60 -2.00
N ALA A 5 -3.60 15.84 -0.92
CA ALA A 5 -3.53 14.38 -0.95
C ALA A 5 -4.41 13.76 -2.05
N LYS A 6 -5.58 14.35 -2.29
CA LYS A 6 -6.52 13.93 -3.34
C LYS A 6 -5.86 13.88 -4.73
N ILE A 7 -5.07 14.87 -5.11
CA ILE A 7 -4.37 14.90 -6.41
C ILE A 7 -3.33 13.80 -6.49
N ILE A 8 -2.55 13.61 -5.42
CA ILE A 8 -1.51 12.58 -5.36
C ILE A 8 -2.11 11.19 -5.55
N PHE A 9 -3.21 10.89 -4.86
CA PHE A 9 -3.90 9.61 -4.98
C PHE A 9 -4.55 9.42 -6.35
N THR A 10 -5.15 10.47 -6.92
CA THR A 10 -5.76 10.41 -8.27
C THR A 10 -4.70 10.14 -9.33
N VAL A 11 -3.58 10.85 -9.29
CA VAL A 11 -2.45 10.63 -10.20
C VAL A 11 -1.85 9.23 -9.99
N GLY A 12 -1.68 8.80 -8.75
CA GLY A 12 -1.21 7.46 -8.40
C GLY A 12 -2.10 6.36 -8.99
N ALA A 13 -3.43 6.52 -8.91
CA ALA A 13 -4.39 5.57 -9.48
C ALA A 13 -4.27 5.47 -11.01
N ILE A 14 -4.16 6.61 -11.70
CA ILE A 14 -4.00 6.65 -13.15
C ILE A 14 -2.67 6.02 -13.56
N VAL A 15 -1.58 6.38 -12.89
CA VAL A 15 -0.23 5.84 -13.17
C VAL A 15 -0.19 4.33 -12.92
N SER A 16 -0.75 3.86 -11.80
CA SER A 16 -0.81 2.43 -11.50
C SER A 16 -1.62 1.65 -12.55
N ALA A 17 -2.80 2.15 -12.88
CA ALA A 17 -3.67 1.52 -13.88
C ALA A 17 -3.03 1.48 -15.27
N SER A 18 -2.34 2.56 -15.69
CA SER A 18 -1.62 2.60 -16.96
C SER A 18 -0.47 1.58 -17.02
N GLY A 19 0.27 1.42 -15.92
CA GLY A 19 1.31 0.41 -15.82
C GLY A 19 0.75 -1.01 -15.92
N ILE A 20 -0.35 -1.31 -15.20
CA ILE A 20 -1.03 -2.61 -15.28
C ILE A 20 -1.57 -2.86 -16.70
N PHE A 21 -2.12 -1.83 -17.36
CA PHE A 21 -2.57 -1.95 -18.74
C PHE A 21 -1.42 -2.25 -19.70
N MET A 22 -0.24 -1.63 -19.51
CA MET A 22 0.96 -1.96 -20.30
C MET A 22 1.34 -3.44 -20.18
N LEU A 23 1.17 -4.07 -19.01
CA LEU A 23 1.42 -5.50 -18.85
C LEU A 23 0.50 -6.36 -19.73
N SER A 24 -0.73 -5.90 -19.99
CA SER A 24 -1.68 -6.63 -20.85
C SER A 24 -1.25 -6.71 -22.32
N ILE A 25 -0.51 -5.69 -22.78
CA ILE A 25 -0.03 -5.59 -24.17
C ILE A 25 1.44 -5.98 -24.33
N ALA A 26 2.13 -6.25 -23.23
CA ALA A 26 3.56 -6.58 -23.25
C ALA A 26 3.87 -7.87 -24.05
N GLY A 27 2.98 -8.84 -24.04
CA GLY A 27 3.16 -10.10 -24.75
C GLY A 27 4.51 -10.76 -24.44
N LYS A 28 5.36 -10.93 -25.45
CA LYS A 28 6.72 -11.48 -25.31
C LYS A 28 7.80 -10.39 -25.18
N GLN A 29 7.44 -9.11 -25.13
CA GLN A 29 8.40 -8.00 -25.07
C GLN A 29 8.78 -7.73 -23.61
N ILE A 30 9.89 -8.28 -23.17
CA ILE A 30 10.37 -8.19 -21.78
C ILE A 30 10.59 -6.74 -21.33
N VAL A 31 11.06 -5.85 -22.23
CA VAL A 31 11.28 -4.44 -21.90
C VAL A 31 9.97 -3.73 -21.55
N LEU A 32 8.92 -4.00 -22.33
CA LEU A 32 7.60 -3.41 -22.09
C LEU A 32 6.99 -3.94 -20.78
N PHE A 33 7.28 -5.21 -20.46
CA PHE A 33 6.89 -5.81 -19.18
C PHE A 33 7.57 -5.12 -18.00
N TYR A 34 8.89 -4.89 -18.06
CA TYR A 34 9.62 -4.19 -16.99
C TYR A 34 9.14 -2.75 -16.81
N LEU A 35 8.92 -2.02 -17.91
CA LEU A 35 8.41 -0.65 -17.85
C LEU A 35 6.99 -0.62 -17.25
N GLY A 36 6.10 -1.48 -17.72
CA GLY A 36 4.73 -1.56 -17.21
C GLY A 36 4.69 -1.89 -15.72
N TYR A 37 5.50 -2.85 -15.28
CA TYR A 37 5.61 -3.23 -13.87
C TYR A 37 6.18 -2.09 -13.02
N GLY A 38 7.24 -1.43 -13.48
CA GLY A 38 7.83 -0.28 -12.79
C GLY A 38 6.84 0.88 -12.63
N ILE A 39 6.12 1.25 -13.70
CA ILE A 39 5.11 2.31 -13.67
C ILE A 39 3.96 1.94 -12.72
N ALA A 40 3.47 0.70 -12.78
CA ALA A 40 2.42 0.22 -11.89
C ALA A 40 2.82 0.34 -10.41
N GLN A 41 4.07 -0.03 -10.06
CA GLN A 41 4.58 0.02 -8.69
C GLN A 41 4.78 1.46 -8.19
N VAL A 42 5.25 2.37 -9.04
CA VAL A 42 5.36 3.80 -8.68
C VAL A 42 3.97 4.35 -8.32
N GLY A 43 2.95 4.09 -9.14
CA GLY A 43 1.59 4.51 -8.85
C GLY A 43 1.04 3.88 -7.57
N ALA A 44 1.24 2.57 -7.38
CA ALA A 44 0.79 1.86 -6.18
C ALA A 44 1.48 2.39 -4.91
N ALA A 45 2.79 2.65 -4.94
CA ALA A 45 3.53 3.16 -3.79
C ALA A 45 3.04 4.53 -3.32
N THR A 46 2.66 5.42 -4.26
CA THR A 46 2.12 6.75 -3.90
C THR A 46 0.78 6.65 -3.17
N MET A 47 -0.04 5.66 -3.48
CA MET A 47 -1.35 5.45 -2.84
C MET A 47 -1.28 4.63 -1.54
N SER A 48 -0.29 3.75 -1.39
CA SER A 48 -0.18 2.84 -0.24
C SER A 48 0.89 3.28 0.76
N SER A 49 2.13 2.88 0.53
CA SER A 49 3.22 3.02 1.51
C SER A 49 3.55 4.46 1.89
N ILE A 50 3.33 5.40 0.98
CA ILE A 50 3.58 6.83 1.22
C ILE A 50 2.27 7.54 1.56
N GLY A 51 1.22 7.27 0.81
CA GLY A 51 -0.03 8.02 0.89
C GLY A 51 -0.81 7.76 2.16
N ILE A 52 -0.95 6.50 2.59
CA ILE A 52 -1.73 6.14 3.78
C ILE A 52 -1.17 6.78 5.05
N PRO A 53 0.13 6.66 5.40
CA PRO A 53 0.67 7.31 6.57
C PRO A 53 0.49 8.83 6.57
N VAL A 54 0.66 9.49 5.43
CA VAL A 54 0.49 10.95 5.30
C VAL A 54 -0.96 11.37 5.63
N ILE A 55 -1.96 10.60 5.16
CA ILE A 55 -3.36 10.88 5.50
C ILE A 55 -3.62 10.61 6.97
N MET A 56 -3.14 9.48 7.51
CA MET A 56 -3.34 9.14 8.93
C MET A 56 -2.70 10.19 9.85
N MET A 57 -1.54 10.75 9.47
CA MET A 57 -0.92 11.86 10.20
C MET A 57 -1.77 13.14 10.21
N SER A 58 -2.62 13.36 9.21
CA SER A 58 -3.48 14.55 9.15
C SER A 58 -4.79 14.42 9.95
N TRP A 59 -5.26 13.19 10.18
CA TRP A 59 -6.55 12.92 10.82
C TRP A 59 -6.45 12.43 12.26
N PHE A 60 -5.35 11.76 12.63
CA PHE A 60 -5.21 11.09 13.92
C PHE A 60 -4.06 11.68 14.72
N ASP A 61 -4.27 11.80 16.04
CA ASP A 61 -3.25 12.17 17.00
C ASP A 61 -2.21 11.05 17.17
N ASP A 62 -1.03 11.38 17.71
CA ASP A 62 0.11 10.46 17.84
C ASP A 62 -0.25 9.14 18.56
N SER A 63 -1.16 9.19 19.54
CA SER A 63 -1.60 8.03 20.33
C SER A 63 -2.41 7.00 19.53
N LEU A 64 -3.15 7.44 18.49
CA LEU A 64 -4.04 6.59 17.68
C LEU A 64 -3.51 6.35 16.27
N ARG A 65 -2.54 7.13 15.82
CA ARG A 65 -2.00 7.09 14.46
C ARG A 65 -1.50 5.70 14.07
N GLY A 66 -0.78 5.01 14.98
CA GLY A 66 -0.28 3.66 14.73
C GLY A 66 -1.41 2.67 14.47
N LYS A 67 -2.43 2.66 15.33
CA LYS A 67 -3.59 1.78 15.20
C LYS A 67 -4.39 2.08 13.93
N ALA A 68 -4.62 3.36 13.62
CA ALA A 68 -5.32 3.77 12.42
C ALA A 68 -4.57 3.37 11.14
N THR A 69 -3.25 3.51 11.14
CA THR A 69 -2.40 3.10 10.02
C THR A 69 -2.40 1.57 9.86
N GLY A 70 -2.29 0.81 10.95
CA GLY A 70 -2.39 -0.66 10.93
C GLY A 70 -3.73 -1.14 10.38
N LEU A 71 -4.84 -0.53 10.82
CA LEU A 71 -6.17 -0.84 10.30
C LEU A 71 -6.33 -0.51 8.81
N ALA A 72 -5.76 0.61 8.36
CA ALA A 72 -5.76 0.97 6.94
C ALA A 72 -4.97 -0.03 6.09
N PHE A 73 -3.81 -0.49 6.58
CA PHE A 73 -3.03 -1.53 5.90
C PHE A 73 -3.69 -2.92 5.96
N ALA A 74 -4.46 -3.23 7.00
CA ALA A 74 -5.24 -4.46 7.06
C ALA A 74 -6.25 -4.59 5.91
N GLY A 75 -6.77 -3.47 5.40
CA GLY A 75 -7.60 -3.44 4.20
C GLY A 75 -6.92 -4.07 2.97
N SER A 76 -5.59 -3.95 2.84
CA SER A 76 -4.84 -4.60 1.76
C SER A 76 -4.86 -6.13 1.86
N GLY A 77 -4.81 -6.67 3.08
CA GLY A 77 -4.94 -8.10 3.32
C GLY A 77 -6.32 -8.63 2.89
N LEU A 78 -7.40 -7.92 3.26
CA LEU A 78 -8.76 -8.26 2.82
C LEU A 78 -8.87 -8.22 1.29
N GLY A 79 -8.38 -7.16 0.66
CA GLY A 79 -8.37 -7.05 -0.80
C GLY A 79 -7.65 -8.21 -1.47
N ASN A 80 -6.48 -8.59 -0.96
CA ASN A 80 -5.69 -9.68 -1.50
C ASN A 80 -6.39 -11.05 -1.39
N ILE A 81 -7.12 -11.33 -0.31
CA ILE A 81 -7.87 -12.58 -0.15
C ILE A 81 -8.83 -12.79 -1.33
N PHE A 82 -9.59 -11.75 -1.68
CA PHE A 82 -10.56 -11.84 -2.79
C PHE A 82 -9.89 -11.76 -4.15
N LEU A 83 -8.99 -10.79 -4.35
CA LEU A 83 -8.35 -10.57 -5.65
C LEU A 83 -7.46 -11.73 -6.09
N GLN A 84 -6.89 -12.49 -5.15
CA GLN A 84 -6.12 -13.69 -5.46
C GLN A 84 -6.99 -14.74 -6.17
N GLN A 85 -8.20 -14.98 -5.67
CA GLN A 85 -9.12 -15.93 -6.29
C GLN A 85 -9.62 -15.45 -7.67
N PHE A 86 -9.92 -14.16 -7.79
CA PHE A 86 -10.29 -13.58 -9.10
C PHE A 86 -9.14 -13.67 -10.10
N SER A 87 -7.91 -13.43 -9.65
CA SER A 87 -6.72 -13.52 -10.49
C SER A 87 -6.56 -14.91 -11.10
N VAL A 88 -6.60 -15.95 -10.28
CA VAL A 88 -6.47 -17.34 -10.73
C VAL A 88 -7.57 -17.70 -11.73
N ASN A 89 -8.84 -17.36 -11.42
CA ASN A 89 -9.98 -17.66 -12.28
C ASN A 89 -9.93 -16.88 -13.61
N TRP A 90 -9.60 -15.58 -13.58
CA TRP A 90 -9.54 -14.78 -14.80
C TRP A 90 -8.41 -15.19 -15.74
N ILE A 91 -7.25 -15.54 -15.17
CA ILE A 91 -6.11 -16.03 -15.95
C ILE A 91 -6.47 -17.39 -16.59
N ALA A 92 -7.14 -18.27 -15.83
CA ALA A 92 -7.54 -19.58 -16.33
C ALA A 92 -8.58 -19.52 -17.46
N GLN A 93 -9.54 -18.59 -17.36
CA GLN A 93 -10.66 -18.48 -18.32
C GLN A 93 -10.32 -17.61 -19.54
N TYR A 94 -9.58 -16.52 -19.33
CA TYR A 94 -9.41 -15.47 -20.35
C TYR A 94 -7.96 -15.19 -20.74
N GLY A 95 -7.01 -15.86 -20.07
CA GLY A 95 -5.58 -15.64 -20.26
C GLY A 95 -5.05 -14.37 -19.59
N TYR A 96 -3.72 -14.20 -19.62
CA TYR A 96 -3.03 -13.13 -18.91
C TYR A 96 -3.41 -11.72 -19.40
N ALA A 97 -3.46 -11.51 -20.73
CA ALA A 97 -3.75 -10.20 -21.29
C ALA A 97 -5.10 -9.65 -20.83
N ALA A 98 -6.15 -10.46 -20.93
CA ALA A 98 -7.49 -10.07 -20.52
C ALA A 98 -7.61 -9.92 -19.00
N ALA A 99 -6.86 -10.71 -18.20
CA ALA A 99 -6.81 -10.56 -16.75
C ALA A 99 -6.19 -9.22 -16.36
N TYR A 100 -5.04 -8.85 -16.95
CA TYR A 100 -4.40 -7.56 -16.70
C TYR A 100 -5.27 -6.36 -17.13
N GLN A 101 -5.99 -6.45 -18.24
CA GLN A 101 -6.94 -5.39 -18.65
C GLN A 101 -8.04 -5.18 -17.62
N ARG A 102 -8.61 -6.27 -17.06
CA ARG A 102 -9.64 -6.19 -16.03
C ARG A 102 -9.09 -5.63 -14.73
N PHE A 103 -7.88 -6.03 -14.32
CA PHE A 103 -7.23 -5.45 -13.15
C PHE A 103 -6.88 -3.97 -13.35
N ALA A 104 -6.45 -3.57 -14.54
CA ALA A 104 -6.21 -2.16 -14.85
C ALA A 104 -7.50 -1.33 -14.74
N LEU A 105 -8.60 -1.84 -15.31
CA LEU A 105 -9.90 -1.17 -15.23
C LEU A 105 -10.41 -1.12 -13.78
N LEU A 106 -10.31 -2.21 -13.03
CA LEU A 106 -10.71 -2.28 -11.63
C LEU A 106 -9.89 -1.30 -10.79
N SER A 107 -8.55 -1.29 -10.96
CA SER A 107 -7.66 -0.37 -10.27
C SER A 107 -7.98 1.09 -10.58
N LEU A 108 -8.27 1.40 -11.85
CA LEU A 108 -8.64 2.75 -12.27
C LEU A 108 -9.96 3.19 -11.65
N VAL A 109 -11.01 2.38 -11.81
CA VAL A 109 -12.37 2.72 -11.33
C VAL A 109 -12.39 2.85 -9.82
N VAL A 110 -11.87 1.85 -9.09
CA VAL A 110 -11.83 1.86 -7.62
C VAL A 110 -10.88 2.95 -7.12
N GLY A 111 -9.68 3.07 -7.71
CA GLY A 111 -8.71 4.08 -7.32
C GLY A 111 -9.22 5.50 -7.52
N LEU A 112 -9.90 5.79 -8.65
CA LEU A 112 -10.53 7.09 -8.89
C LEU A 112 -11.72 7.33 -7.95
N ALA A 113 -12.60 6.34 -7.80
CA ALA A 113 -13.76 6.48 -6.91
C ALA A 113 -13.30 6.78 -5.47
N VAL A 114 -12.35 6.02 -4.95
CA VAL A 114 -11.82 6.23 -3.60
C VAL A 114 -11.12 7.59 -3.49
N SER A 115 -10.25 7.94 -4.43
CA SER A 115 -9.49 9.18 -4.37
C SER A 115 -10.37 10.43 -4.49
N LEU A 116 -11.41 10.38 -5.32
CA LEU A 116 -12.29 11.53 -5.56
C LEU A 116 -13.36 11.70 -4.48
N LEU A 117 -13.90 10.60 -3.95
CA LEU A 117 -15.03 10.63 -3.00
C LEU A 117 -14.58 10.64 -1.54
N PHE A 118 -13.54 9.88 -1.21
CA PHE A 118 -13.17 9.63 0.19
C PHE A 118 -11.87 10.31 0.62
N ILE A 119 -10.91 10.52 -0.29
CA ILE A 119 -9.62 11.09 0.09
C ILE A 119 -9.73 12.60 0.27
N ARG A 120 -9.52 13.05 1.51
CA ARG A 120 -9.34 14.46 1.84
C ARG A 120 -8.35 14.59 3.00
N THR A 121 -7.67 15.71 3.06
CA THR A 121 -6.79 16.07 4.17
C THR A 121 -7.58 16.93 5.15
N ALA A 122 -7.39 16.75 6.44
CA ALA A 122 -7.97 17.63 7.45
C ALA A 122 -7.46 19.07 7.22
N LYS A 123 -8.37 20.03 7.16
CA LYS A 123 -8.04 21.42 6.80
C LYS A 123 -7.63 22.28 7.98
N ASP A 124 -8.00 21.89 9.20
CA ASP A 124 -7.79 22.70 10.40
C ASP A 124 -7.56 21.79 11.62
N ASN A 125 -6.84 22.30 12.63
CA ASN A 125 -6.61 21.60 13.89
C ASN A 125 -7.90 21.23 14.65
N SER A 126 -9.02 21.88 14.37
CA SER A 126 -10.34 21.55 14.89
C SER A 126 -10.94 20.27 14.27
N GLU A 127 -10.49 19.88 13.06
CA GLU A 127 -10.89 18.63 12.39
C GLU A 127 -9.99 17.42 12.76
N VAL A 128 -8.84 17.65 13.39
CA VAL A 128 -7.96 16.61 13.95
C VAL A 128 -8.59 16.08 15.24
N ALA A 129 -9.56 15.20 15.10
CA ALA A 129 -10.60 15.08 16.12
C ALA A 129 -10.71 13.75 16.82
N VAL A 130 -9.90 12.76 16.59
CA VAL A 130 -10.02 11.50 17.32
C VAL A 130 -8.83 11.29 18.23
N GLY A 131 -8.95 11.76 19.44
CA GLY A 131 -7.92 11.63 20.49
C GLY A 131 -7.84 12.80 21.47
N LYS A 132 -8.35 13.96 21.12
CA LYS A 132 -8.29 15.17 21.97
C LYS A 132 -9.35 15.28 23.10
N ASN A 133 -10.23 14.31 23.26
CA ASN A 133 -11.16 14.26 24.39
C ASN A 133 -10.52 13.61 25.60
N LYS A 134 -9.45 14.18 26.13
CA LYS A 134 -9.07 14.02 27.53
C LYS A 134 -8.67 15.38 28.07
N GLU A 135 -9.67 15.97 28.77
CA GLU A 135 -9.55 16.93 29.86
C GLU A 135 -8.31 17.85 29.80
N VAL A 136 -8.57 19.06 29.31
CA VAL A 136 -7.78 20.21 29.71
C VAL A 136 -7.96 20.41 31.21
N ASN A 137 -7.23 19.66 32.03
CA ASN A 137 -6.94 20.07 33.36
C ASN A 137 -5.89 21.18 33.25
N THR A 138 -6.38 22.38 33.33
CA THR A 138 -5.66 23.62 33.61
C THR A 138 -4.78 23.40 34.84
N ASN A 139 -3.49 23.39 34.65
CA ASN A 139 -2.42 23.70 35.57
C ASN A 139 -1.25 22.73 35.44
N THR A 140 -0.52 22.87 34.37
CA THR A 140 0.95 22.69 34.33
C THR A 140 1.39 23.21 32.97
N GLU A 141 2.11 24.33 32.97
CA GLU A 141 2.90 24.79 31.84
C GLU A 141 4.05 23.81 31.61
N GLU A 142 3.75 22.61 31.11
CA GLU A 142 4.76 21.82 30.44
C GLU A 142 4.88 22.37 29.02
N LYS A 143 6.01 23.07 28.79
CA LYS A 143 6.50 23.37 27.46
C LYS A 143 6.35 22.10 26.63
N VAL A 144 5.39 22.09 25.72
CA VAL A 144 5.37 21.16 24.60
C VAL A 144 6.60 21.52 23.77
N GLU A 145 7.73 20.91 24.10
CA GLU A 145 8.85 20.84 23.16
C GLU A 145 8.28 20.26 21.89
N SER A 146 8.10 21.11 20.90
CA SER A 146 7.89 20.66 19.52
C SER A 146 9.10 19.78 19.21
N LYS A 147 8.91 18.46 19.23
CA LYS A 147 9.94 17.55 18.73
C LYS A 147 10.09 17.88 17.27
N GLU A 148 10.97 18.82 16.97
CA GLU A 148 11.42 19.08 15.61
C GLU A 148 11.94 17.76 15.08
N GLY A 149 11.23 17.21 14.11
CA GLY A 149 11.66 15.97 13.46
C GLY A 149 12.97 16.24 12.73
N TYR A 150 13.85 15.25 12.70
CA TYR A 150 15.10 15.35 11.95
C TYR A 150 14.83 15.64 10.47
N THR A 151 15.60 16.55 9.90
CA THR A 151 15.62 16.74 8.46
C THR A 151 16.24 15.50 7.78
N LEU A 152 15.93 15.28 6.50
CA LEU A 152 16.49 14.15 5.76
C LEU A 152 18.05 14.15 5.80
N ALA A 153 18.64 15.36 5.70
CA ALA A 153 20.09 15.53 5.75
C ALA A 153 20.71 15.17 7.12
N GLU A 154 19.99 15.37 8.21
CA GLU A 154 20.40 14.95 9.56
C GLU A 154 20.19 13.45 9.76
N ALA A 155 19.04 12.92 9.32
CA ALA A 155 18.73 11.50 9.43
C ALA A 155 19.79 10.65 8.71
N THR A 156 20.19 11.01 7.50
CA THR A 156 21.22 10.27 6.74
C THR A 156 22.61 10.27 7.38
N LYS A 157 22.90 11.17 8.31
CA LYS A 157 24.15 11.18 9.09
C LYS A 157 24.10 10.23 10.30
N MET A 158 22.93 9.76 10.69
CA MET A 158 22.75 8.89 11.85
C MET A 158 23.00 7.42 11.46
N LYS A 159 23.84 6.73 12.21
CA LYS A 159 24.06 5.27 12.01
C LYS A 159 22.77 4.47 12.18
N ALA A 160 21.91 4.87 13.12
CA ALA A 160 20.62 4.22 13.35
C ALA A 160 19.72 4.23 12.10
N TYR A 161 19.73 5.31 11.32
CA TYR A 161 18.99 5.40 10.06
C TYR A 161 19.41 4.29 9.07
N TRP A 162 20.70 4.10 8.87
CA TRP A 162 21.22 3.10 7.95
C TRP A 162 20.99 1.66 8.42
N ILE A 163 21.14 1.40 9.71
CA ILE A 163 20.83 0.08 10.29
C ILE A 163 19.36 -0.25 10.06
N PHE A 164 18.47 0.69 10.34
CA PHE A 164 17.03 0.51 10.11
C PHE A 164 16.70 0.35 8.63
N ALA A 165 17.27 1.16 7.75
CA ALA A 165 17.06 1.09 6.31
C ALA A 165 17.52 -0.26 5.73
N ILE A 166 18.68 -0.75 6.14
CA ILE A 166 19.20 -2.06 5.72
C ILE A 166 18.30 -3.20 6.24
N ALA A 167 17.93 -3.17 7.53
CA ALA A 167 17.04 -4.17 8.11
C ALA A 167 15.69 -4.21 7.38
N PHE A 168 15.11 -3.04 7.10
CA PHE A 168 13.86 -2.93 6.37
C PHE A 168 13.97 -3.43 4.92
N ALA A 169 15.12 -3.18 4.26
CA ALA A 169 15.38 -3.70 2.92
C ALA A 169 15.45 -5.24 2.91
N PHE A 170 16.12 -5.86 3.89
CA PHE A 170 16.16 -7.33 4.01
C PHE A 170 14.78 -7.93 4.26
N ILE A 171 13.99 -7.33 5.14
CA ILE A 171 12.60 -7.75 5.38
C ILE A 171 11.77 -7.64 4.09
N GLY A 172 11.91 -6.52 3.37
CA GLY A 172 11.22 -6.29 2.10
C GLY A 172 11.58 -7.34 1.02
N ILE A 173 12.87 -7.67 0.89
CA ILE A 173 13.34 -8.71 -0.03
C ILE A 173 12.73 -10.08 0.34
N TYR A 174 12.79 -10.45 1.62
CA TYR A 174 12.26 -11.72 2.11
C TYR A 174 10.75 -11.85 1.87
N VAL A 175 9.97 -10.85 2.27
CA VAL A 175 8.50 -10.85 2.10
C VAL A 175 8.13 -10.87 0.61
N SER A 176 8.80 -10.07 -0.23
CA SER A 176 8.52 -10.03 -1.66
C SER A 176 8.91 -11.34 -2.36
N ALA A 177 10.03 -11.94 -1.98
CA ALA A 177 10.45 -13.23 -2.54
C ALA A 177 9.44 -14.32 -2.22
N LEU A 178 9.01 -14.45 -0.97
CA LEU A 178 8.00 -15.45 -0.59
C LEU A 178 6.67 -15.20 -1.31
N ALA A 179 6.20 -13.94 -1.35
CA ALA A 179 4.93 -13.60 -1.97
C ALA A 179 4.88 -13.84 -3.49
N THR A 180 6.03 -13.83 -4.18
CA THR A 180 6.09 -14.04 -5.63
C THR A 180 6.46 -15.47 -6.03
N GLN A 181 7.28 -16.14 -5.24
CA GLN A 181 7.84 -17.45 -5.61
C GLN A 181 6.93 -18.64 -5.27
N TYR A 182 6.04 -18.51 -4.26
CA TYR A 182 5.21 -19.65 -3.85
C TYR A 182 4.35 -20.20 -5.00
N SER A 183 3.80 -19.32 -5.85
CA SER A 183 2.95 -19.77 -6.96
C SER A 183 3.75 -20.47 -8.06
N ALA A 184 4.97 -19.99 -8.35
CA ALA A 184 5.85 -20.62 -9.31
C ALA A 184 6.33 -22.00 -8.81
N PHE A 185 6.72 -22.09 -7.52
CA PHE A 185 7.15 -23.32 -6.89
C PHE A 185 6.03 -24.36 -6.89
N LEU A 186 4.84 -24.04 -6.35
CA LEU A 186 3.72 -24.98 -6.32
C LEU A 186 3.27 -25.39 -7.73
N GLY A 187 3.33 -24.48 -8.71
CA GLY A 187 3.03 -24.76 -10.10
C GLY A 187 4.03 -25.74 -10.72
N SER A 188 5.34 -25.62 -10.40
CA SER A 188 6.37 -26.55 -10.88
C SER A 188 6.26 -27.95 -10.26
N GLU A 189 5.75 -28.06 -9.02
CA GLU A 189 5.46 -29.33 -8.35
C GLU A 189 4.12 -29.98 -8.79
N GLY A 190 3.40 -29.33 -9.71
CA GLY A 190 2.18 -29.89 -10.29
C GLY A 190 0.92 -29.73 -9.42
N PHE A 191 0.94 -28.85 -8.41
CA PHE A 191 -0.25 -28.58 -7.62
C PHE A 191 -1.33 -27.88 -8.44
N ASP A 192 -2.59 -28.18 -8.14
CA ASP A 192 -3.74 -27.61 -8.82
C ASP A 192 -3.86 -26.09 -8.55
N LYS A 193 -4.41 -25.38 -9.53
CA LYS A 193 -4.63 -23.92 -9.46
C LYS A 193 -5.47 -23.51 -8.24
N ALA A 194 -6.40 -24.34 -7.80
CA ALA A 194 -7.18 -24.11 -6.60
C ALA A 194 -6.30 -24.06 -5.34
N VAL A 195 -5.27 -24.92 -5.25
CA VAL A 195 -4.31 -24.92 -4.14
C VAL A 195 -3.49 -23.63 -4.15
N LEU A 196 -3.03 -23.18 -5.32
CA LEU A 196 -2.29 -21.91 -5.44
C LEU A 196 -3.10 -20.72 -4.93
N GLY A 197 -4.38 -20.64 -5.32
CA GLY A 197 -5.29 -19.60 -4.86
C GLY A 197 -5.52 -19.66 -3.34
N THR A 198 -5.68 -20.87 -2.79
CA THR A 198 -5.89 -21.06 -1.34
C THR A 198 -4.67 -20.63 -0.53
N VAL A 199 -3.45 -21.04 -0.94
CA VAL A 199 -2.21 -20.64 -0.28
C VAL A 199 -2.03 -19.12 -0.29
N GLY A 200 -2.32 -18.45 -1.42
CA GLY A 200 -2.28 -17.01 -1.51
C GLY A 200 -3.29 -16.33 -0.59
N SER A 201 -4.49 -16.88 -0.47
CA SER A 201 -5.52 -16.36 0.45
C SER A 201 -5.13 -16.53 1.91
N ILE A 202 -4.50 -17.65 2.30
CA ILE A 202 -3.98 -17.87 3.66
C ILE A 202 -2.86 -16.86 3.95
N PHE A 203 -1.92 -16.68 3.02
CA PHE A 203 -0.85 -15.68 3.17
C PHE A 203 -1.42 -14.26 3.39
N ALA A 204 -2.44 -13.88 2.61
CA ALA A 204 -3.11 -12.60 2.75
C ALA A 204 -3.85 -12.46 4.08
N ALA A 205 -4.50 -13.52 4.57
CA ALA A 205 -5.16 -13.56 5.87
C ALA A 205 -4.16 -13.39 7.02
N CYS A 206 -3.02 -14.10 6.98
CA CYS A 206 -1.95 -13.93 7.97
C CYS A 206 -1.38 -12.50 7.97
N SER A 207 -1.20 -11.90 6.78
CA SER A 207 -0.77 -10.50 6.65
C SER A 207 -1.79 -9.53 7.26
N LEU A 208 -3.08 -9.78 7.09
CA LEU A 208 -4.14 -8.98 7.69
C LEU A 208 -4.04 -8.99 9.22
N PHE A 209 -3.91 -10.16 9.83
CA PHE A 209 -3.75 -10.28 11.28
C PHE A 209 -2.46 -9.60 11.77
N GLY A 210 -1.34 -9.76 11.05
CA GLY A 210 -0.07 -9.12 11.38
C GLY A 210 -0.14 -7.58 11.34
N ASN A 211 -0.97 -7.00 10.47
CA ASN A 211 -1.16 -5.55 10.42
C ASN A 211 -2.08 -5.00 11.53
N LEU A 212 -2.85 -5.85 12.20
CA LEU A 212 -3.75 -5.45 13.29
C LEU A 212 -3.10 -5.52 14.67
N LEU A 213 -1.99 -6.26 14.83
CA LEU A 213 -1.21 -6.37 16.05
C LEU A 213 -0.27 -5.19 16.25
#